data_1d12564bc5261eb6bc26a89c24493650
#
_entry.id   1d12564bc5261eb6bc26a89c24493650
#
_cell.length_a   1.000
_cell.length_b   1.000
_cell.length_c   1.000
_cell.angle_alpha   90.00
_cell.angle_beta   90.00
_cell.angle_gamma   90.00
#
_symmetry.space_group_name_H-M   'P 1'
#
loop_
_entity.id
_entity.type
_entity.pdbx_description
1 polymer ?
#
loop_
_entity_poly.entity_id
_entity_poly.type
_entity_poly.pdbx_seq_one_letter_code
_entity_poly.pdbx_strand_id
1 'polypeptide(L)'
;MTPTCDGGTATITGFFGGTFVFNEAPTDGAVIDSSTGLITGGDYNTTYSVSYTTVGGCPTTTIISITSVEDDDSSFEMTPTCDGGTATITGLAGGTFTFDTAPTDGAVIDSSTGLITGGDYDTTYSVSYTTNGDCPTTTIVSVTSIIADDSSFEMTPTCDGGTATI
;
A
#
# COMPACT_ATOMS: atom_id res chain seq x y z
N MET A 1 -0.89 -26.00 8.96
CA MET A 1 -0.64 -25.03 7.87
C MET A 1 -0.24 -23.70 8.48
N THR A 2 0.63 -22.96 7.82
CA THR A 2 1.09 -21.62 8.23
C THR A 2 0.56 -20.59 7.22
N PRO A 3 -0.13 -19.53 7.64
CA PRO A 3 -0.66 -18.53 6.71
C PRO A 3 0.46 -17.69 6.07
N THR A 4 0.22 -17.22 4.85
CA THR A 4 0.99 -16.21 4.12
C THR A 4 0.04 -15.09 3.71
N CYS A 5 0.54 -14.01 3.12
CA CYS A 5 -0.29 -12.88 2.67
C CYS A 5 -1.35 -13.28 1.64
N ASP A 6 -1.00 -14.19 0.74
CA ASP A 6 -1.79 -14.61 -0.42
C ASP A 6 -2.24 -16.08 -0.35
N GLY A 7 -2.20 -16.68 0.86
CA GLY A 7 -2.60 -18.08 1.02
C GLY A 7 -2.00 -18.76 2.23
N GLY A 8 -1.15 -19.78 2.03
CA GLY A 8 -0.51 -20.50 3.12
C GLY A 8 0.32 -21.71 2.70
N THR A 9 1.10 -22.22 3.64
CA THR A 9 1.96 -23.38 3.45
C THR A 9 1.51 -24.56 4.30
N ALA A 10 1.51 -25.78 3.72
CA ALA A 10 1.23 -27.00 4.46
C ALA A 10 2.52 -27.60 5.04
N THR A 11 2.38 -28.20 6.23
CA THR A 11 3.41 -29.07 6.82
C THR A 11 2.77 -30.44 7.07
N ILE A 12 3.28 -31.46 6.37
CA ILE A 12 2.82 -32.84 6.58
C ILE A 12 3.48 -33.40 7.84
N THR A 13 2.66 -33.80 8.82
CA THR A 13 3.14 -34.41 10.07
C THR A 13 2.90 -35.92 10.11
N GLY A 14 2.21 -36.46 9.11
CA GLY A 14 1.84 -37.85 8.97
C GLY A 14 2.50 -38.55 7.78
N PHE A 15 1.72 -39.32 7.03
CA PHE A 15 2.17 -40.09 5.88
C PHE A 15 2.41 -39.16 4.65
N PHE A 16 3.61 -39.25 4.07
CA PHE A 16 4.03 -38.45 2.92
C PHE A 16 3.58 -39.04 1.57
N GLY A 17 3.67 -38.25 0.50
CA GLY A 17 3.40 -38.66 -0.87
C GLY A 17 1.92 -38.62 -1.28
N GLY A 18 1.05 -38.02 -0.43
CA GLY A 18 -0.34 -37.77 -0.78
C GLY A 18 -0.52 -36.51 -1.66
N THR A 19 -1.77 -36.12 -1.84
CA THR A 19 -2.15 -35.01 -2.74
C THR A 19 -2.99 -33.97 -1.99
N PHE A 20 -2.63 -32.71 -2.19
CA PHE A 20 -3.39 -31.54 -1.71
C PHE A 20 -4.35 -31.04 -2.79
N VAL A 21 -5.58 -30.72 -2.42
CA VAL A 21 -6.55 -30.03 -3.28
C VAL A 21 -7.41 -29.08 -2.43
N PHE A 22 -7.92 -28.04 -3.05
CA PHE A 22 -8.98 -27.24 -2.41
C PHE A 22 -10.24 -28.10 -2.25
N ASN A 23 -10.84 -28.06 -1.08
CA ASN A 23 -12.13 -28.71 -0.81
C ASN A 23 -13.30 -27.94 -1.47
N GLU A 24 -13.15 -26.62 -1.55
CA GLU A 24 -14.04 -25.71 -2.30
C GLU A 24 -13.18 -24.86 -3.21
N ALA A 25 -13.60 -24.68 -4.48
CA ALA A 25 -12.81 -23.90 -5.44
C ALA A 25 -12.76 -22.43 -5.01
N PRO A 26 -11.57 -21.83 -4.88
CA PRO A 26 -11.45 -20.40 -4.56
C PRO A 26 -11.98 -19.52 -5.70
N THR A 27 -12.51 -18.33 -5.34
CA THR A 27 -13.09 -17.37 -6.30
C THR A 27 -12.16 -16.19 -6.59
N ASP A 28 -11.04 -16.11 -5.89
CA ASP A 28 -10.05 -15.02 -5.93
C ASP A 28 -8.83 -15.32 -6.83
N GLY A 29 -8.81 -16.50 -7.46
CA GLY A 29 -7.72 -16.93 -8.33
C GLY A 29 -6.60 -17.69 -7.60
N ALA A 30 -6.73 -17.96 -6.30
CA ALA A 30 -5.76 -18.77 -5.56
C ALA A 30 -5.53 -20.12 -6.22
N VAL A 31 -4.28 -20.58 -6.21
CA VAL A 31 -3.87 -21.91 -6.69
C VAL A 31 -3.17 -22.67 -5.59
N ILE A 32 -3.30 -24.01 -5.62
CA ILE A 32 -2.61 -24.90 -4.68
C ILE A 32 -1.68 -25.85 -5.43
N ASP A 33 -0.43 -25.94 -4.98
CA ASP A 33 0.47 -26.98 -5.44
C ASP A 33 0.07 -28.33 -4.81
N SER A 34 -0.30 -29.29 -5.63
CA SER A 34 -0.85 -30.57 -5.18
C SER A 34 0.15 -31.46 -4.44
N SER A 35 1.44 -31.22 -4.56
CA SER A 35 2.50 -32.00 -3.92
C SER A 35 2.99 -31.38 -2.62
N THR A 36 3.07 -30.04 -2.56
CA THR A 36 3.60 -29.32 -1.40
C THR A 36 2.52 -28.72 -0.50
N GLY A 37 1.30 -28.51 -1.03
CA GLY A 37 0.23 -27.80 -0.34
C GLY A 37 0.48 -26.30 -0.17
N LEU A 38 1.38 -25.73 -0.99
CA LEU A 38 1.58 -24.28 -1.06
C LEU A 38 0.39 -23.63 -1.79
N ILE A 39 -0.24 -22.65 -1.16
CA ILE A 39 -1.30 -21.82 -1.73
C ILE A 39 -0.70 -20.47 -2.04
N THR A 40 -0.93 -19.96 -3.25
CA THR A 40 -0.47 -18.66 -3.74
C THR A 40 -1.50 -17.96 -4.61
N GLY A 41 -1.38 -16.63 -4.76
CA GLY A 41 -2.20 -15.82 -5.66
C GLY A 41 -3.62 -15.60 -5.21
N GLY A 42 -3.89 -15.81 -3.92
CA GLY A 42 -5.18 -15.49 -3.32
C GLY A 42 -5.22 -14.10 -2.71
N ASP A 43 -6.37 -13.75 -2.17
CA ASP A 43 -6.60 -12.47 -1.49
C ASP A 43 -6.16 -12.53 -0.02
N TYR A 44 -5.84 -11.36 0.57
CA TYR A 44 -5.61 -11.19 2.01
C TYR A 44 -6.87 -11.57 2.81
N ASN A 45 -6.67 -11.95 4.07
CA ASN A 45 -7.73 -12.24 5.03
C ASN A 45 -8.82 -13.21 4.49
N THR A 46 -8.43 -14.11 3.57
CA THR A 46 -9.31 -15.06 2.90
C THR A 46 -9.10 -16.48 3.42
N THR A 47 -10.20 -17.20 3.68
CA THR A 47 -10.15 -18.55 4.23
C THR A 47 -10.24 -19.59 3.13
N TYR A 48 -9.25 -20.48 3.07
CA TYR A 48 -9.18 -21.62 2.16
C TYR A 48 -9.40 -22.92 2.92
N SER A 49 -10.25 -23.80 2.37
CA SER A 49 -10.46 -25.17 2.85
C SER A 49 -9.67 -26.14 1.98
N VAL A 50 -8.72 -26.84 2.58
CA VAL A 50 -7.77 -27.71 1.91
C VAL A 50 -7.92 -29.13 2.42
N SER A 51 -7.98 -30.09 1.50
CA SER A 51 -7.93 -31.52 1.81
C SER A 51 -6.59 -32.11 1.40
N TYR A 52 -6.05 -32.98 2.26
CA TYR A 52 -4.89 -33.81 1.96
C TYR A 52 -5.31 -35.27 2.01
N THR A 53 -5.09 -35.99 0.91
CA THR A 53 -5.39 -37.43 0.81
C THR A 53 -4.10 -38.21 0.68
N THR A 54 -3.89 -39.16 1.60
CA THR A 54 -2.71 -40.05 1.59
C THR A 54 -2.80 -41.06 0.46
N VAL A 55 -1.64 -41.59 0.00
CA VAL A 55 -1.54 -42.71 -0.93
C VAL A 55 -1.13 -43.98 -0.16
N GLY A 56 -1.62 -45.14 -0.55
CA GLY A 56 -1.28 -46.38 0.12
C GLY A 56 -2.42 -47.40 0.07
N GLY A 57 -2.30 -48.49 0.82
CA GLY A 57 -3.31 -49.55 0.87
C GLY A 57 -4.61 -49.19 1.56
N CYS A 58 -4.58 -48.15 2.43
CA CYS A 58 -5.74 -47.59 3.15
C CYS A 58 -5.66 -46.06 3.15
N PRO A 59 -6.01 -45.38 2.06
CA PRO A 59 -5.95 -43.92 1.98
C PRO A 59 -6.91 -43.25 2.97
N THR A 60 -6.47 -42.13 3.55
CA THR A 60 -7.27 -41.28 4.42
C THR A 60 -7.21 -39.83 3.95
N THR A 61 -8.28 -39.08 4.20
CA THR A 61 -8.36 -37.66 3.86
C THR A 61 -8.53 -36.83 5.12
N THR A 62 -7.74 -35.76 5.25
CA THR A 62 -7.88 -34.75 6.29
C THR A 62 -8.20 -33.40 5.64
N ILE A 63 -9.15 -32.66 6.21
CA ILE A 63 -9.52 -31.32 5.75
C ILE A 63 -9.11 -30.32 6.82
N ILE A 64 -8.45 -29.24 6.41
CA ILE A 64 -8.02 -28.14 7.27
C ILE A 64 -8.35 -26.83 6.58
N SER A 65 -8.81 -25.86 7.35
CA SER A 65 -8.97 -24.47 6.88
C SER A 65 -7.81 -23.61 7.33
N ILE A 66 -7.38 -22.69 6.47
CA ILE A 66 -6.37 -21.67 6.75
C ILE A 66 -6.88 -20.33 6.26
N THR A 67 -6.68 -19.28 7.06
CA THR A 67 -6.96 -17.89 6.66
C THR A 67 -5.64 -17.21 6.36
N SER A 68 -5.49 -16.62 5.17
CA SER A 68 -4.33 -15.80 4.80
C SER A 68 -4.21 -14.60 5.75
N VAL A 69 -3.00 -14.07 5.85
CA VAL A 69 -2.72 -12.91 6.72
C VAL A 69 -3.48 -11.69 6.20
N GLU A 70 -3.93 -10.82 7.11
CA GLU A 70 -4.53 -9.54 6.77
C GLU A 70 -3.49 -8.62 6.12
N ASP A 71 -3.91 -7.77 5.19
CA ASP A 71 -3.05 -6.76 4.57
C ASP A 71 -2.66 -5.65 5.56
N ASP A 72 -1.49 -5.07 5.35
CA ASP A 72 -1.07 -3.90 6.12
C ASP A 72 -1.95 -2.70 5.73
N ASP A 73 -2.39 -1.92 6.72
CA ASP A 73 -3.09 -0.67 6.47
C ASP A 73 -2.11 0.44 6.03
N SER A 74 -2.08 0.77 4.75
CA SER A 74 -1.24 1.82 4.16
C SER A 74 -1.91 3.21 4.13
N SER A 75 -2.98 3.43 4.90
CA SER A 75 -3.72 4.68 4.92
C SER A 75 -2.89 5.86 5.43
N PHE A 76 -2.99 6.98 4.74
CA PHE A 76 -2.40 8.27 5.14
C PHE A 76 -3.17 9.43 4.53
N GLU A 77 -2.98 10.62 5.08
CA GLU A 77 -3.56 11.87 4.60
C GLU A 77 -2.44 12.86 4.24
N MET A 78 -2.72 13.74 3.28
CA MET A 78 -1.82 14.82 2.89
C MET A 78 -2.43 16.18 3.23
N THR A 79 -1.63 17.03 3.87
CA THR A 79 -1.98 18.45 4.14
C THR A 79 -1.11 19.33 3.26
N PRO A 80 -1.70 20.24 2.44
CA PRO A 80 -0.93 21.10 1.55
C PRO A 80 -0.09 22.14 2.31
N THR A 81 1.07 22.48 1.73
CA THR A 81 1.92 23.62 2.10
C THR A 81 2.12 24.51 0.87
N CYS A 82 2.83 25.65 1.01
CA CYS A 82 3.07 26.55 -0.09
C CYS A 82 3.89 25.92 -1.23
N ASP A 83 4.83 25.03 -0.88
CA ASP A 83 5.81 24.43 -1.79
C ASP A 83 5.70 22.90 -1.86
N GLY A 84 4.54 22.33 -1.46
CA GLY A 84 4.31 20.88 -1.49
C GLY A 84 3.23 20.42 -0.52
N GLY A 85 3.58 19.57 0.44
CA GLY A 85 2.65 19.04 1.44
C GLY A 85 3.33 18.20 2.52
N THR A 86 2.58 17.91 3.58
CA THR A 86 3.00 17.03 4.69
C THR A 86 2.08 15.83 4.79
N ALA A 87 2.65 14.65 4.99
CA ALA A 87 1.88 13.43 5.23
C ALA A 87 1.58 13.21 6.71
N THR A 88 0.42 12.63 6.98
CA THR A 88 0.03 12.08 8.29
C THR A 88 -0.41 10.64 8.09
N ILE A 89 0.35 9.68 8.62
CA ILE A 89 0.02 8.25 8.55
C ILE A 89 -1.13 7.99 9.51
N THR A 90 -2.21 7.35 9.01
CA THR A 90 -3.37 6.92 9.78
C THR A 90 -3.41 5.40 9.98
N GLY A 91 -2.70 4.66 9.12
CA GLY A 91 -2.52 3.21 9.17
C GLY A 91 -1.21 2.78 9.82
N LEU A 92 -0.56 1.73 9.27
CA LEU A 92 0.69 1.17 9.78
C LEU A 92 1.87 2.10 9.49
N ALA A 93 2.56 2.53 10.56
CA ALA A 93 3.73 3.38 10.46
C ALA A 93 5.02 2.61 10.11
N GLY A 94 6.04 3.34 9.64
CA GLY A 94 7.38 2.80 9.37
C GLY A 94 7.63 2.41 7.93
N GLY A 95 6.65 2.61 7.04
CA GLY A 95 6.78 2.41 5.59
C GLY A 95 7.59 3.51 4.90
N THR A 96 7.46 3.59 3.58
CA THR A 96 8.24 4.49 2.73
C THR A 96 7.34 5.32 1.83
N PHE A 97 7.59 6.64 1.81
CA PHE A 97 6.96 7.57 0.89
C PHE A 97 7.80 7.77 -0.38
N THR A 98 7.13 7.82 -1.53
CA THR A 98 7.74 8.20 -2.81
C THR A 98 6.74 9.00 -3.64
N PHE A 99 7.22 9.73 -4.65
CA PHE A 99 6.31 10.21 -5.69
C PHE A 99 5.86 9.05 -6.57
N ASP A 100 4.57 8.93 -6.80
CA ASP A 100 3.99 8.00 -7.78
C ASP A 100 4.34 8.44 -9.21
N THR A 101 4.27 9.75 -9.46
CA THR A 101 4.74 10.38 -10.69
C THR A 101 5.82 11.39 -10.37
N ALA A 102 6.99 11.28 -11.00
CA ALA A 102 8.12 12.17 -10.75
C ALA A 102 7.75 13.64 -11.05
N PRO A 103 7.95 14.58 -10.10
CA PRO A 103 7.70 16.01 -10.32
C PRO A 103 8.70 16.59 -11.33
N THR A 104 8.27 17.66 -12.03
CA THR A 104 9.09 18.35 -13.06
C THR A 104 9.61 19.70 -12.60
N ASP A 105 9.21 20.15 -11.41
CA ASP A 105 9.51 21.46 -10.82
C ASP A 105 10.67 21.43 -9.81
N GLY A 106 11.25 20.25 -9.56
CA GLY A 106 12.35 20.06 -8.61
C GLY A 106 11.90 19.75 -7.19
N ALA A 107 10.61 19.54 -6.95
CA ALA A 107 10.11 19.08 -5.65
C ALA A 107 10.80 17.78 -5.20
N VAL A 108 11.06 17.66 -3.90
CA VAL A 108 11.63 16.48 -3.29
C VAL A 108 10.72 15.99 -2.16
N ILE A 109 10.69 14.69 -1.93
CA ILE A 109 9.94 14.07 -0.84
C ILE A 109 10.90 13.39 0.14
N ASP A 110 10.71 13.60 1.43
CA ASP A 110 11.38 12.82 2.47
C ASP A 110 10.69 11.47 2.60
N SER A 111 11.43 10.39 2.36
CA SER A 111 10.89 9.03 2.28
C SER A 111 10.37 8.48 3.61
N SER A 112 10.74 9.06 4.74
CA SER A 112 10.34 8.61 6.07
C SER A 112 9.16 9.41 6.63
N THR A 113 9.06 10.69 6.30
CA THR A 113 8.04 11.61 6.83
C THR A 113 6.96 11.98 5.83
N GLY A 114 7.19 11.77 4.52
CA GLY A 114 6.29 12.21 3.46
C GLY A 114 6.22 13.73 3.30
N LEU A 115 7.19 14.48 3.86
CA LEU A 115 7.30 15.91 3.67
C LEU A 115 7.79 16.22 2.24
N ILE A 116 7.01 17.00 1.51
CA ILE A 116 7.35 17.52 0.18
C ILE A 116 7.82 18.97 0.34
N THR A 117 8.96 19.30 -0.29
CA THR A 117 9.54 20.65 -0.28
C THR A 117 10.14 21.01 -1.65
N GLY A 118 10.28 22.31 -1.90
CA GLY A 118 10.95 22.86 -3.09
C GLY A 118 10.16 22.75 -4.37
N GLY A 119 8.86 22.51 -4.26
CA GLY A 119 7.94 22.52 -5.40
C GLY A 119 7.36 23.89 -5.71
N ASP A 120 6.60 23.97 -6.78
CA ASP A 120 5.88 25.17 -7.20
C ASP A 120 4.54 25.32 -6.49
N TYR A 121 4.04 26.56 -6.40
CA TYR A 121 2.67 26.87 -5.94
C TYR A 121 1.63 26.29 -6.91
N ASP A 122 0.42 26.00 -6.39
CA ASP A 122 -0.72 25.49 -7.17
C ASP A 122 -0.38 24.24 -8.03
N THR A 123 0.55 23.42 -7.54
CA THR A 123 1.02 22.22 -8.23
C THR A 123 0.55 20.97 -7.52
N THR A 124 0.06 19.99 -8.29
CA THR A 124 -0.43 18.72 -7.74
C THR A 124 0.66 17.64 -7.77
N TYR A 125 0.90 17.03 -6.61
CA TYR A 125 1.82 15.92 -6.42
C TYR A 125 1.03 14.65 -6.09
N SER A 126 1.38 13.56 -6.75
CA SER A 126 0.86 12.22 -6.46
C SER A 126 1.90 11.47 -5.61
N VAL A 127 1.50 11.08 -4.41
CA VAL A 127 2.36 10.46 -3.40
C VAL A 127 1.89 9.06 -3.12
N SER A 128 2.80 8.11 -3.12
CA SER A 128 2.57 6.72 -2.70
C SER A 128 3.23 6.46 -1.35
N TYR A 129 2.53 5.75 -0.49
CA TYR A 129 3.05 5.22 0.76
C TYR A 129 2.95 3.69 0.74
N THR A 130 4.08 3.01 0.91
CA THR A 130 4.16 1.55 0.98
C THR A 130 4.54 1.13 2.39
N THR A 131 3.75 0.28 3.01
CA THR A 131 4.03 -0.30 4.33
C THR A 131 5.20 -1.28 4.28
N ASN A 132 5.76 -1.63 5.43
CA ASN A 132 6.88 -2.57 5.55
C ASN A 132 6.60 -3.68 6.59
N GLY A 133 5.33 -3.95 6.87
CA GLY A 133 4.91 -5.05 7.73
C GLY A 133 4.99 -6.42 7.05
N ASP A 134 4.24 -7.39 7.56
CA ASP A 134 4.27 -8.76 7.06
C ASP A 134 3.60 -8.90 5.69
N CYS A 135 2.57 -8.09 5.40
CA CYS A 135 1.83 -8.09 4.14
C CYS A 135 1.73 -6.68 3.56
N PRO A 136 2.80 -6.17 2.95
CA PRO A 136 2.90 -4.79 2.51
C PRO A 136 1.85 -4.40 1.48
N THR A 137 1.26 -3.21 1.67
CA THR A 137 0.35 -2.57 0.71
C THR A 137 0.81 -1.17 0.36
N THR A 138 0.23 -0.62 -0.69
CA THR A 138 0.54 0.74 -1.15
C THR A 138 -0.75 1.52 -1.37
N THR A 139 -0.81 2.72 -0.78
CA THR A 139 -1.87 3.71 -1.03
C THR A 139 -1.29 4.92 -1.74
N ILE A 140 -2.05 5.51 -2.66
CA ILE A 140 -1.69 6.72 -3.40
C ILE A 140 -2.67 7.83 -3.05
N VAL A 141 -2.12 9.01 -2.66
CA VAL A 141 -2.88 10.22 -2.34
C VAL A 141 -2.29 11.40 -3.10
N SER A 142 -3.15 12.27 -3.61
CA SER A 142 -2.73 13.51 -4.26
C SER A 142 -2.88 14.70 -3.33
N VAL A 143 -1.95 15.65 -3.40
CA VAL A 143 -1.99 16.93 -2.70
C VAL A 143 -1.68 18.05 -3.69
N THR A 144 -2.43 19.16 -3.63
CA THR A 144 -2.14 20.36 -4.41
C THR A 144 -1.59 21.42 -3.47
N SER A 145 -0.39 21.93 -3.73
CA SER A 145 0.25 23.00 -2.96
C SER A 145 -0.61 24.27 -2.98
N ILE A 146 -0.45 25.10 -1.96
CA ILE A 146 -1.25 26.31 -1.78
C ILE A 146 -0.89 27.32 -2.87
N ILE A 147 -1.90 28.04 -3.36
CA ILE A 147 -1.72 29.14 -4.32
C ILE A 147 -0.90 30.25 -3.68
N ALA A 148 0.02 30.86 -4.44
CA ALA A 148 0.78 32.01 -3.97
C ALA A 148 -0.13 33.21 -3.66
N ASP A 149 0.19 33.90 -2.56
CA ASP A 149 -0.47 35.15 -2.26
C ASP A 149 -0.15 36.20 -3.33
N ASP A 150 -1.14 36.99 -3.72
CA ASP A 150 -0.94 38.12 -4.64
C ASP A 150 -0.29 39.27 -3.90
N SER A 151 0.96 39.56 -4.21
CA SER A 151 1.73 40.68 -3.65
C SER A 151 1.77 41.92 -4.55
N SER A 152 0.93 41.96 -5.59
CA SER A 152 0.88 43.09 -6.53
C SER A 152 0.35 44.36 -5.84
N PHE A 153 0.94 45.48 -6.19
CA PHE A 153 0.49 46.80 -5.77
C PHE A 153 0.79 47.81 -6.84
N GLU A 154 0.02 48.91 -6.84
CA GLU A 154 0.25 50.01 -7.73
C GLU A 154 0.78 51.22 -6.94
N MET A 155 1.66 52.01 -7.60
CA MET A 155 2.16 53.29 -7.07
C MET A 155 1.60 54.45 -7.87
N THR A 156 0.85 55.34 -7.21
CA THR A 156 0.39 56.57 -7.82
C THR A 156 1.31 57.70 -7.40
N PRO A 157 1.98 58.41 -8.34
CA PRO A 157 2.86 59.52 -8.00
C PRO A 157 2.05 60.70 -7.46
N THR A 158 2.61 61.39 -6.45
CA THR A 158 2.12 62.66 -5.93
C THR A 158 3.23 63.72 -5.97
N CYS A 159 2.91 65.00 -5.74
CA CYS A 159 3.92 66.07 -5.78
C CYS A 159 5.06 65.89 -4.76
N ASP A 160 4.79 65.17 -3.67
CA ASP A 160 5.73 64.98 -2.55
C ASP A 160 6.16 63.51 -2.39
N GLY A 161 5.94 62.64 -3.41
CA GLY A 161 6.25 61.22 -3.35
C GLY A 161 5.27 60.37 -4.12
N GLY A 162 4.69 59.31 -3.50
CA GLY A 162 3.72 58.40 -4.07
C GLY A 162 2.87 57.70 -3.01
N THR A 163 1.71 57.20 -3.41
CA THR A 163 0.83 56.36 -2.60
C THR A 163 0.76 54.96 -3.20
N ALA A 164 0.90 53.93 -2.36
CA ALA A 164 0.68 52.55 -2.73
C ALA A 164 -0.80 52.19 -2.59
N THR A 165 -1.31 51.40 -3.52
CA THR A 165 -2.64 50.79 -3.46
C THR A 165 -2.49 49.29 -3.67
N ILE A 166 -3.08 48.52 -2.75
CA ILE A 166 -3.17 47.07 -2.79
C ILE A 166 -4.55 46.65 -3.27
#